data_3e6ec03e0c7f66723af9a53aacfd1b98
#
_entry.id   3e6ec03e0c7f66723af9a53aacfd1b98
#
_cell.length_a   1.000
_cell.length_b   1.000
_cell.length_c   1.000
_cell.angle_alpha   90.00
_cell.angle_beta   90.00
_cell.angle_gamma   90.00
#
_symmetry.space_group_name_H-M   'P 1'
#
loop_
_entity.id
_entity.type
_entity.pdbx_description
1 polymer ?
#
loop_
_entity_poly.entity_id
_entity_poly.type
_entity_poly.pdbx_seq_one_letter_code
_entity_poly.pdbx_strand_id
1 'polypeptide(L)'
;MPVLAPALVAALLTAAPSTHQTRILNRRVERNQVLATALRAAGLDAGQTDRVVGALQGVFDFRRSRIGDQLRLVFRDGELDHFDYRQSPVDEWQVRRDGEKYVARKREVEVETQVSRVELEVGSSLYDAAVTAKEDPTIAMALADVFAWDIDFYVDVRKGDRVRCLVEKVLSKGRLLRYGEVLAAEYRGDAVGTKRVFRWQLPDGEWSYFQEDGTSARKAFLKSPLKFAHVTSRFGMRFHPVLEYLKAHQGVDYAAAVGTPVWSVADGTVTVAGNTGAGGNTVCVRHRNGFETCYLHLSSYGAGVRGGSRVAQKQVIGYSGNTGRTTGPHLHFAMKRNGAFVNPLNQKFPRSEPVPVSSPRASPGRRARSPSAPARARGRAGRGGARSSRRAGATPSPDRRRS
;
A
#
# COMPACT_ATOMS: atom_id res chain seq x y z
N MET A 1 -69.56 66.87 -8.25
CA MET A 1 -69.14 65.74 -9.07
C MET A 1 -67.69 65.48 -8.79
N PRO A 2 -67.31 64.40 -8.07
CA PRO A 2 -65.95 64.06 -7.85
C PRO A 2 -65.50 63.06 -8.94
N VAL A 3 -64.31 63.33 -9.51
CA VAL A 3 -63.62 62.55 -10.51
C VAL A 3 -62.88 61.37 -9.84
N LEU A 4 -63.22 60.12 -10.19
CA LEU A 4 -62.55 58.92 -9.80
C LEU A 4 -61.20 58.76 -10.60
N ALA A 5 -60.14 58.70 -9.86
CA ALA A 5 -58.82 58.24 -10.44
C ALA A 5 -58.68 56.70 -10.44
N PRO A 6 -58.11 56.06 -11.50
CA PRO A 6 -57.95 54.62 -11.51
C PRO A 6 -56.71 54.20 -10.70
N ALA A 7 -56.93 53.25 -9.79
CA ALA A 7 -55.87 52.60 -9.04
C ALA A 7 -55.05 51.66 -9.92
N LEU A 8 -53.74 51.89 -10.01
CA LEU A 8 -52.78 51.05 -10.66
C LEU A 8 -52.49 49.88 -9.74
N VAL A 9 -52.95 48.68 -10.10
CA VAL A 9 -52.53 47.39 -9.41
C VAL A 9 -51.21 46.93 -9.96
N ALA A 10 -50.13 47.13 -9.20
CA ALA A 10 -48.82 46.56 -9.49
C ALA A 10 -48.84 45.09 -9.08
N ALA A 11 -48.84 44.20 -10.08
CA ALA A 11 -48.64 42.77 -9.86
C ALA A 11 -47.18 42.50 -9.51
N LEU A 12 -46.91 42.23 -8.25
CA LEU A 12 -45.61 41.65 -7.83
C LEU A 12 -45.53 40.21 -8.35
N LEU A 13 -44.77 39.98 -9.40
CA LEU A 13 -44.31 38.67 -9.80
C LEU A 13 -43.29 38.17 -8.74
N THR A 14 -43.75 37.41 -7.78
CA THR A 14 -42.88 36.62 -6.91
C THR A 14 -42.29 35.47 -7.73
N ALA A 15 -41.01 35.59 -8.13
CA ALA A 15 -40.29 34.49 -8.68
C ALA A 15 -40.19 33.38 -7.64
N ALA A 16 -40.82 32.25 -7.91
CA ALA A 16 -40.67 31.04 -7.09
C ALA A 16 -39.21 30.65 -7.02
N PRO A 17 -38.65 30.26 -5.85
CA PRO A 17 -37.29 29.82 -5.76
C PRO A 17 -37.13 28.54 -6.63
N SER A 18 -36.27 28.62 -7.63
CA SER A 18 -35.90 27.44 -8.44
C SER A 18 -35.25 26.42 -7.52
N THR A 19 -35.98 25.36 -7.16
CA THR A 19 -35.48 24.23 -6.40
C THR A 19 -34.55 23.43 -7.29
N HIS A 20 -33.26 23.75 -7.27
CA HIS A 20 -32.24 22.97 -7.95
C HIS A 20 -32.20 21.53 -7.42
N GLN A 21 -32.50 20.57 -8.27
CA GLN A 21 -32.47 19.15 -7.89
C GLN A 21 -31.04 18.64 -7.88
N THR A 22 -30.51 18.35 -6.67
CA THR A 22 -29.18 17.79 -6.49
C THR A 22 -29.27 16.29 -6.32
N ARG A 23 -28.50 15.52 -7.14
CA ARG A 23 -28.36 14.06 -7.03
C ARG A 23 -26.89 13.72 -6.78
N ILE A 24 -26.62 12.89 -5.75
CA ILE A 24 -25.27 12.44 -5.40
C ILE A 24 -25.20 10.94 -5.63
N LEU A 25 -24.17 10.50 -6.38
CA LEU A 25 -23.87 9.10 -6.60
C LEU A 25 -22.47 8.80 -6.03
N ASN A 26 -22.41 7.77 -5.18
CA ASN A 26 -21.14 7.21 -4.70
C ASN A 26 -20.93 5.84 -5.38
N ARG A 27 -19.76 5.63 -5.94
CA ARG A 27 -19.36 4.40 -6.63
C ARG A 27 -17.94 4.03 -6.24
N ARG A 28 -17.51 2.84 -6.62
CA ARG A 28 -16.12 2.40 -6.50
C ARG A 28 -15.67 1.83 -7.85
N VAL A 29 -14.38 1.95 -8.11
CA VAL A 29 -13.76 1.27 -9.27
C VAL A 29 -13.80 -0.23 -9.02
N GLU A 30 -14.39 -1.00 -9.94
CA GLU A 30 -14.52 -2.45 -9.85
C GLU A 30 -13.40 -3.16 -10.60
N ARG A 31 -13.35 -4.50 -10.49
CA ARG A 31 -12.38 -5.32 -11.20
C ARG A 31 -12.55 -5.15 -12.72
N ASN A 32 -11.43 -4.98 -13.44
CA ASN A 32 -11.38 -4.78 -14.88
C ASN A 32 -12.07 -3.50 -15.39
N GLN A 33 -12.36 -2.54 -14.52
CA GLN A 33 -12.81 -1.21 -14.91
C GLN A 33 -11.65 -0.22 -14.97
N VAL A 34 -11.61 0.55 -16.05
CA VAL A 34 -10.86 1.80 -16.12
C VAL A 34 -11.77 2.96 -15.75
N LEU A 35 -11.19 4.10 -15.34
CA LEU A 35 -11.98 5.25 -14.87
C LEU A 35 -13.11 5.66 -15.83
N ALA A 36 -12.85 5.68 -17.15
CA ALA A 36 -13.86 6.02 -18.14
C ALA A 36 -15.08 5.07 -18.12
N THR A 37 -14.85 3.75 -17.99
CA THR A 37 -15.95 2.79 -17.90
C THR A 37 -16.70 2.88 -16.58
N ALA A 38 -16.01 3.21 -15.47
CA ALA A 38 -16.64 3.45 -14.17
C ALA A 38 -17.52 4.70 -14.19
N LEU A 39 -17.11 5.78 -14.87
CA LEU A 39 -17.89 7.00 -15.05
C LEU A 39 -19.15 6.76 -15.91
N ARG A 40 -19.04 6.01 -16.99
CA ARG A 40 -20.20 5.62 -17.81
C ARG A 40 -21.18 4.75 -17.04
N ALA A 41 -20.70 3.79 -16.27
CA ALA A 41 -21.54 2.97 -15.39
C ALA A 41 -22.21 3.80 -14.27
N ALA A 42 -21.65 4.95 -13.91
CA ALA A 42 -22.25 5.92 -13.00
C ALA A 42 -23.28 6.85 -13.66
N GLY A 43 -23.51 6.71 -14.99
CA GLY A 43 -24.56 7.43 -15.71
C GLY A 43 -24.09 8.65 -16.50
N LEU A 44 -22.78 8.84 -16.72
CA LEU A 44 -22.27 9.84 -17.66
C LEU A 44 -22.40 9.31 -19.08
N ASP A 45 -22.84 10.19 -20.00
CA ASP A 45 -22.75 9.92 -21.42
C ASP A 45 -21.29 9.92 -21.93
N ALA A 46 -21.09 9.54 -23.19
CA ALA A 46 -19.76 9.46 -23.78
C ALA A 46 -19.05 10.82 -23.80
N GLY A 47 -19.75 11.88 -24.20
CA GLY A 47 -19.19 13.23 -24.29
C GLY A 47 -18.82 13.81 -22.92
N GLN A 48 -19.67 13.63 -21.92
CA GLN A 48 -19.36 14.01 -20.53
C GLN A 48 -18.16 13.25 -19.99
N THR A 49 -18.11 11.92 -20.25
CA THR A 49 -16.98 11.08 -19.83
C THR A 49 -15.68 11.57 -20.45
N ASP A 50 -15.67 11.84 -21.75
CA ASP A 50 -14.46 12.27 -22.46
C ASP A 50 -13.97 13.64 -21.97
N ARG A 51 -14.89 14.58 -21.71
CA ARG A 51 -14.54 15.89 -21.12
C ARG A 51 -13.97 15.75 -19.70
N VAL A 52 -14.54 14.90 -18.85
CA VAL A 52 -14.05 14.66 -17.47
C VAL A 52 -12.68 13.98 -17.50
N VAL A 53 -12.52 12.95 -18.31
CA VAL A 53 -11.23 12.24 -18.48
C VAL A 53 -10.18 13.17 -19.07
N GLY A 54 -10.55 13.96 -20.09
CA GLY A 54 -9.66 14.97 -20.70
C GLY A 54 -9.20 16.02 -19.70
N ALA A 55 -10.10 16.51 -18.82
CA ALA A 55 -9.73 17.44 -17.76
C ALA A 55 -8.74 16.85 -16.74
N LEU A 56 -8.81 15.55 -16.48
CA LEU A 56 -7.87 14.86 -15.58
C LEU A 56 -6.49 14.59 -16.23
N GLN A 57 -6.38 14.64 -17.57
CA GLN A 57 -5.09 14.45 -18.24
C GLN A 57 -4.09 15.52 -17.79
N GLY A 58 -2.88 15.06 -17.42
CA GLY A 58 -1.84 15.94 -16.88
C GLY A 58 -1.93 16.23 -15.37
N VAL A 59 -3.10 15.97 -14.76
CA VAL A 59 -3.30 16.13 -13.31
C VAL A 59 -3.31 14.79 -12.58
N PHE A 60 -3.78 13.74 -13.26
CA PHE A 60 -3.87 12.38 -12.70
C PHE A 60 -3.25 11.34 -13.65
N ASP A 61 -2.40 10.47 -13.14
CA ASP A 61 -1.87 9.32 -13.87
C ASP A 61 -2.85 8.14 -13.79
N PHE A 62 -3.57 7.88 -14.87
CA PHE A 62 -4.60 6.82 -14.94
C PHE A 62 -4.06 5.40 -14.68
N ARG A 63 -2.74 5.16 -14.86
CA ARG A 63 -2.11 3.87 -14.53
C ARG A 63 -2.10 3.59 -13.01
N ARG A 64 -2.32 4.61 -12.21
CA ARG A 64 -2.40 4.52 -10.75
C ARG A 64 -3.81 4.22 -10.25
N SER A 65 -4.82 4.14 -11.12
CA SER A 65 -6.19 3.76 -10.74
C SER A 65 -6.23 2.33 -10.19
N ARG A 66 -6.93 2.13 -9.09
CA ARG A 66 -7.00 0.86 -8.36
C ARG A 66 -8.44 0.43 -8.12
N ILE A 67 -8.65 -0.89 -8.04
CA ILE A 67 -9.91 -1.45 -7.56
C ILE A 67 -10.18 -0.91 -6.14
N GLY A 68 -11.41 -0.44 -5.93
CA GLY A 68 -11.85 0.12 -4.65
C GLY A 68 -11.70 1.64 -4.52
N ASP A 69 -11.01 2.32 -5.47
CA ASP A 69 -10.95 3.78 -5.52
C ASP A 69 -12.37 4.36 -5.54
N GLN A 70 -12.58 5.42 -4.78
CA GLN A 70 -13.90 6.00 -4.57
C GLN A 70 -14.21 7.09 -5.60
N LEU A 71 -15.43 7.04 -6.14
CA LEU A 71 -15.98 7.99 -7.07
C LEU A 71 -17.20 8.63 -6.43
N ARG A 72 -17.22 9.95 -6.30
CA ARG A 72 -18.38 10.73 -5.88
C ARG A 72 -18.76 11.69 -6.98
N LEU A 73 -19.94 11.50 -7.56
CA LEU A 73 -20.48 12.35 -8.62
C LEU A 73 -21.65 13.16 -8.04
N VAL A 74 -21.64 14.45 -8.29
CA VAL A 74 -22.68 15.36 -7.88
C VAL A 74 -23.30 15.98 -9.14
N PHE A 75 -24.57 15.71 -9.34
CA PHE A 75 -25.35 16.26 -10.44
C PHE A 75 -26.24 17.38 -9.91
N ARG A 76 -26.37 18.43 -10.67
CA ARG A 76 -27.30 19.53 -10.42
C ARG A 76 -28.16 19.73 -11.67
N ASP A 77 -29.46 19.66 -11.50
CA ASP A 77 -30.43 19.75 -12.60
C ASP A 77 -30.16 18.77 -13.77
N GLY A 78 -29.74 17.53 -13.43
CA GLY A 78 -29.43 16.48 -14.37
C GLY A 78 -28.01 16.53 -14.97
N GLU A 79 -27.28 17.62 -14.81
CA GLU A 79 -25.93 17.83 -15.33
C GLU A 79 -24.87 17.56 -14.25
N LEU A 80 -23.71 17.01 -14.65
CA LEU A 80 -22.60 16.80 -13.73
C LEU A 80 -22.03 18.16 -13.28
N ASP A 81 -22.19 18.51 -12.00
CA ASP A 81 -21.63 19.70 -11.37
C ASP A 81 -20.16 19.50 -11.00
N HIS A 82 -19.88 18.42 -10.27
CA HIS A 82 -18.52 18.04 -9.95
C HIS A 82 -18.37 16.52 -9.73
N PHE A 83 -17.13 16.07 -9.84
CA PHE A 83 -16.70 14.71 -9.65
C PHE A 83 -15.47 14.69 -8.76
N ASP A 84 -15.54 13.94 -7.65
CA ASP A 84 -14.40 13.70 -6.77
C ASP A 84 -13.90 12.26 -6.96
N TYR A 85 -12.63 12.11 -7.25
CA TYR A 85 -11.92 10.83 -7.34
C TYR A 85 -10.95 10.70 -6.19
N ARG A 86 -11.14 9.69 -5.33
CA ARG A 86 -10.36 9.52 -4.10
C ARG A 86 -9.70 8.15 -4.06
N GLN A 87 -8.37 8.12 -3.98
CA GLN A 87 -7.57 6.92 -3.75
C GLN A 87 -7.22 6.71 -2.28
N SER A 88 -7.03 7.79 -1.55
CA SER A 88 -6.74 7.79 -0.12
C SER A 88 -7.29 9.07 0.53
N PRO A 89 -7.28 9.19 1.86
CA PRO A 89 -7.68 10.43 2.52
C PRO A 89 -6.89 11.68 2.11
N VAL A 90 -5.69 11.50 1.53
CA VAL A 90 -4.81 12.60 1.10
C VAL A 90 -4.66 12.71 -0.42
N ASP A 91 -5.12 11.70 -1.16
CA ASP A 91 -5.05 11.65 -2.61
C ASP A 91 -6.45 11.73 -3.19
N GLU A 92 -6.90 12.96 -3.39
CA GLU A 92 -8.21 13.29 -3.93
C GLU A 92 -8.05 14.27 -5.09
N TRP A 93 -8.73 14.00 -6.19
CA TRP A 93 -8.82 14.87 -7.36
C TRP A 93 -10.26 15.30 -7.53
N GLN A 94 -10.45 16.57 -7.76
CA GLN A 94 -11.75 17.15 -8.01
C GLN A 94 -11.81 17.70 -9.41
N VAL A 95 -12.82 17.30 -10.16
CA VAL A 95 -13.19 17.86 -11.46
C VAL A 95 -14.46 18.67 -11.27
N ARG A 96 -14.43 19.96 -11.57
CA ARG A 96 -15.60 20.85 -11.50
C ARG A 96 -15.98 21.34 -12.88
N ARG A 97 -17.27 21.51 -13.09
CA ARG A 97 -17.81 22.21 -14.25
C ARG A 97 -17.49 23.70 -14.16
N ASP A 98 -16.99 24.25 -15.25
CA ASP A 98 -16.75 25.67 -15.46
C ASP A 98 -17.33 26.05 -16.84
N GLY A 99 -18.58 26.52 -16.87
CA GLY A 99 -19.35 26.71 -18.08
C GLY A 99 -19.58 25.39 -18.84
N GLU A 100 -19.09 25.30 -20.08
CA GLU A 100 -19.15 24.09 -20.91
C GLU A 100 -17.96 23.15 -20.70
N LYS A 101 -16.93 23.59 -19.97
CA LYS A 101 -15.68 22.85 -19.73
C LYS A 101 -15.65 22.23 -18.33
N TYR A 102 -14.76 21.26 -18.15
CA TYR A 102 -14.41 20.72 -16.86
C TYR A 102 -12.97 21.09 -16.52
N VAL A 103 -12.74 21.49 -15.28
CA VAL A 103 -11.41 21.81 -14.74
C VAL A 103 -11.10 20.81 -13.63
N ALA A 104 -9.95 20.14 -13.74
CA ALA A 104 -9.48 19.19 -12.75
C ALA A 104 -8.34 19.79 -11.90
N ARG A 105 -8.35 19.46 -10.62
CA ARG A 105 -7.26 19.79 -9.69
C ARG A 105 -7.07 18.68 -8.69
N LYS A 106 -5.82 18.46 -8.27
CA LYS A 106 -5.56 17.68 -7.07
C LYS A 106 -5.95 18.54 -5.86
N ARG A 107 -6.73 17.95 -4.96
CA ARG A 107 -7.08 18.61 -3.70
C ARG A 107 -5.90 18.48 -2.75
N GLU A 108 -5.33 19.60 -2.37
CA GLU A 108 -4.31 19.63 -1.33
C GLU A 108 -5.00 19.44 0.03
N VAL A 109 -4.61 18.39 0.73
CA VAL A 109 -5.04 18.14 2.11
C VAL A 109 -3.89 18.57 3.01
N GLU A 110 -4.12 19.54 3.85
CA GLU A 110 -3.16 19.96 4.86
C GLU A 110 -2.96 18.81 5.85
N VAL A 111 -1.73 18.32 5.94
CA VAL A 111 -1.36 17.21 6.81
C VAL A 111 -0.20 17.59 7.72
N GLU A 112 -0.26 17.10 8.93
CA GLU A 112 0.80 17.18 9.92
C GLU A 112 1.32 15.78 10.21
N THR A 113 2.64 15.62 10.29
CA THR A 113 3.25 14.34 10.70
C THR A 113 3.80 14.50 12.12
N GLN A 114 3.28 13.70 13.03
CA GLN A 114 3.67 13.67 14.43
C GLN A 114 4.22 12.30 14.81
N VAL A 115 5.37 12.27 15.48
CA VAL A 115 5.89 11.04 16.10
C VAL A 115 5.16 10.79 17.39
N SER A 116 4.55 9.61 17.51
CA SER A 116 3.76 9.21 18.67
C SER A 116 4.24 7.87 19.21
N ARG A 117 4.15 7.70 20.54
CA ARG A 117 4.34 6.42 21.20
C ARG A 117 3.01 5.68 21.23
N VAL A 118 3.03 4.42 20.81
CA VAL A 118 1.90 3.50 20.87
C VAL A 118 2.29 2.30 21.71
N GLU A 119 1.41 1.90 22.62
CA GLU A 119 1.57 0.71 23.47
C GLU A 119 0.34 -0.17 23.34
N LEU A 120 0.57 -1.46 23.07
CA LEU A 120 -0.48 -2.47 22.87
C LEU A 120 -0.21 -3.63 23.82
N GLU A 121 -1.26 -4.15 24.46
CA GLU A 121 -1.23 -5.40 25.20
C GLU A 121 -2.18 -6.41 24.54
N VAL A 122 -1.66 -7.57 24.18
CA VAL A 122 -2.40 -8.57 23.42
C VAL A 122 -3.40 -9.28 24.32
N GLY A 123 -4.69 -9.17 23.99
CA GLY A 123 -5.77 -9.96 24.57
C GLY A 123 -6.02 -11.25 23.79
N SER A 124 -6.47 -11.11 22.55
CA SER A 124 -6.78 -12.18 21.59
C SER A 124 -5.91 -12.07 20.34
N SER A 125 -5.69 -10.85 19.85
CA SER A 125 -4.91 -10.58 18.66
C SER A 125 -4.24 -9.20 18.76
N LEU A 126 -3.25 -8.93 17.90
CA LEU A 126 -2.65 -7.61 17.78
C LEU A 126 -3.65 -6.57 17.25
N TYR A 127 -4.60 -7.00 16.42
CA TYR A 127 -5.69 -6.17 15.93
C TYR A 127 -6.58 -5.68 17.08
N ASP A 128 -7.06 -6.62 17.93
CA ASP A 128 -7.91 -6.27 19.07
C ASP A 128 -7.16 -5.44 20.11
N ALA A 129 -5.85 -5.68 20.26
CA ALA A 129 -4.99 -4.86 21.11
C ALA A 129 -4.95 -3.40 20.66
N ALA A 130 -4.87 -3.15 19.34
CA ALA A 130 -4.92 -1.80 18.78
C ALA A 130 -6.28 -1.13 19.05
N VAL A 131 -7.39 -1.83 18.80
CA VAL A 131 -8.75 -1.32 19.10
C VAL A 131 -8.92 -0.99 20.58
N THR A 132 -8.46 -1.87 21.48
CA THR A 132 -8.51 -1.66 22.94
C THR A 132 -7.70 -0.44 23.37
N ALA A 133 -6.54 -0.21 22.73
CA ALA A 133 -5.69 0.97 22.96
C ALA A 133 -6.23 2.25 22.29
N LYS A 134 -7.40 2.20 21.64
CA LYS A 134 -8.01 3.31 20.86
C LYS A 134 -7.12 3.78 19.70
N GLU A 135 -6.33 2.88 19.16
CA GLU A 135 -5.53 3.10 17.95
C GLU A 135 -6.26 2.53 16.72
N ASP A 136 -5.94 3.06 15.53
CA ASP A 136 -6.45 2.48 14.30
C ASP A 136 -5.79 1.09 14.09
N PRO A 137 -6.58 0.04 13.81
CA PRO A 137 -6.06 -1.32 13.66
C PRO A 137 -4.99 -1.51 12.58
N THR A 138 -4.84 -0.57 11.66
CA THR A 138 -3.79 -0.59 10.64
C THR A 138 -2.38 -0.55 11.24
N ILE A 139 -2.20 -0.09 12.50
CA ILE A 139 -0.92 -0.18 13.22
C ILE A 139 -0.46 -1.63 13.39
N ALA A 140 -1.40 -2.59 13.57
CA ALA A 140 -1.06 -4.01 13.65
C ALA A 140 -0.42 -4.50 12.37
N MET A 141 -0.86 -3.98 11.21
CA MET A 141 -0.28 -4.31 9.91
C MET A 141 1.15 -3.80 9.78
N ALA A 142 1.41 -2.56 10.22
CA ALA A 142 2.76 -1.97 10.21
C ALA A 142 3.72 -2.73 11.14
N LEU A 143 3.26 -3.10 12.34
CA LEU A 143 4.06 -3.88 13.30
C LEU A 143 4.35 -5.30 12.78
N ALA A 144 3.36 -5.94 12.11
CA ALA A 144 3.58 -7.23 11.48
C ALA A 144 4.64 -7.17 10.38
N ASP A 145 4.71 -6.08 9.63
CA ASP A 145 5.76 -5.88 8.62
C ASP A 145 7.15 -5.72 9.25
N VAL A 146 7.22 -4.99 10.36
CA VAL A 146 8.48 -4.73 11.07
C VAL A 146 9.06 -6.00 11.68
N PHE A 147 8.23 -6.85 12.27
CA PHE A 147 8.66 -8.08 12.95
C PHE A 147 8.55 -9.35 12.10
N ALA A 148 8.22 -9.26 10.80
CA ALA A 148 7.95 -10.40 9.92
C ALA A 148 9.07 -11.45 9.85
N TRP A 149 10.28 -11.10 10.24
CA TRP A 149 11.43 -12.03 10.26
C TRP A 149 11.59 -12.78 11.58
N ASP A 150 11.03 -12.24 12.66
CA ASP A 150 11.22 -12.80 14.01
C ASP A 150 9.93 -13.40 14.58
N ILE A 151 8.75 -12.90 14.17
CA ILE A 151 7.46 -13.22 14.77
C ILE A 151 6.47 -13.67 13.70
N ASP A 152 5.87 -14.82 13.90
CA ASP A 152 4.64 -15.21 13.23
C ASP A 152 3.47 -14.81 14.15
N PHE A 153 2.73 -13.76 13.75
CA PHE A 153 1.69 -13.17 14.58
C PHE A 153 0.46 -14.08 14.84
N TYR A 154 0.40 -15.25 14.22
CA TYR A 154 -0.61 -16.25 14.53
C TYR A 154 -0.10 -17.42 15.37
N VAL A 155 1.19 -17.73 15.23
CA VAL A 155 1.77 -18.91 15.91
C VAL A 155 2.47 -18.52 17.21
N ASP A 156 3.14 -17.37 17.23
CA ASP A 156 4.03 -16.99 18.31
C ASP A 156 3.36 -16.08 19.35
N VAL A 157 2.29 -15.37 18.97
CA VAL A 157 1.65 -14.37 19.84
C VAL A 157 0.77 -15.02 20.90
N ARG A 158 0.86 -14.52 22.13
CA ARG A 158 0.10 -15.01 23.30
C ARG A 158 -0.59 -13.85 24.00
N LYS A 159 -1.66 -14.19 24.75
CA LYS A 159 -2.31 -13.25 25.66
C LYS A 159 -1.31 -12.74 26.68
N GLY A 160 -1.28 -11.42 26.91
CA GLY A 160 -0.35 -10.74 27.81
C GLY A 160 0.95 -10.27 27.13
N ASP A 161 1.20 -10.66 25.86
CA ASP A 161 2.32 -10.09 25.12
C ASP A 161 2.15 -8.58 24.95
N ARG A 162 3.26 -7.85 24.93
CA ARG A 162 3.26 -6.39 24.86
C ARG A 162 4.06 -5.90 23.66
N VAL A 163 3.51 -4.92 22.99
CA VAL A 163 4.17 -4.22 21.90
C VAL A 163 4.17 -2.74 22.17
N ARG A 164 5.31 -2.10 22.02
CA ARG A 164 5.41 -0.63 22.04
C ARG A 164 6.22 -0.15 20.86
N CYS A 165 5.82 0.98 20.29
CA CYS A 165 6.53 1.55 19.15
C CYS A 165 6.52 3.07 19.17
N LEU A 166 7.49 3.64 18.47
CA LEU A 166 7.48 5.02 18.00
C LEU A 166 7.09 5.00 16.53
N VAL A 167 6.00 5.65 16.20
CA VAL A 167 5.42 5.64 14.86
C VAL A 167 5.01 7.04 14.44
N GLU A 168 5.18 7.35 13.17
CA GLU A 168 4.65 8.57 12.58
C GLU A 168 3.14 8.44 12.42
N LYS A 169 2.38 9.42 12.93
CA LYS A 169 0.96 9.61 12.66
C LYS A 169 0.79 10.76 11.68
N VAL A 170 0.19 10.50 10.54
CA VAL A 170 -0.19 11.54 9.57
C VAL A 170 -1.60 11.98 9.91
N LEU A 171 -1.73 13.22 10.33
CA LEU A 171 -2.96 13.82 10.81
C LEU A 171 -3.45 14.90 9.84
N SER A 172 -4.76 15.10 9.75
CA SER A 172 -5.36 16.29 9.17
C SER A 172 -6.41 16.82 10.12
N LYS A 173 -6.29 18.09 10.50
CA LYS A 173 -7.19 18.75 11.47
C LYS A 173 -7.31 17.93 12.77
N GLY A 174 -6.20 17.39 13.26
CA GLY A 174 -6.14 16.58 14.49
C GLY A 174 -6.67 15.14 14.35
N ARG A 175 -7.20 14.74 13.19
CA ARG A 175 -7.71 13.38 12.94
C ARG A 175 -6.64 12.52 12.26
N LEU A 176 -6.44 11.30 12.75
CA LEU A 176 -5.55 10.33 12.12
C LEU A 176 -6.06 9.96 10.73
N LEU A 177 -5.21 10.15 9.72
CA LEU A 177 -5.45 9.72 8.35
C LEU A 177 -4.80 8.36 8.04
N ARG A 178 -3.59 8.18 8.54
CA ARG A 178 -2.81 6.93 8.41
C ARG A 178 -1.60 6.96 9.33
N TYR A 179 -1.05 5.79 9.59
CA TYR A 179 0.31 5.73 10.11
C TYR A 179 1.33 5.95 8.98
N GLY A 180 2.45 6.57 9.32
CA GLY A 180 3.65 6.62 8.52
C GLY A 180 4.59 5.48 8.88
N GLU A 181 5.87 5.82 9.04
CA GLU A 181 6.91 4.85 9.33
C GLU A 181 6.97 4.49 10.82
N VAL A 182 7.22 3.22 11.12
CA VAL A 182 7.58 2.77 12.46
C VAL A 182 9.07 3.05 12.64
N LEU A 183 9.41 3.99 13.53
CA LEU A 183 10.80 4.43 13.75
C LEU A 183 11.57 3.48 14.67
N ALA A 184 10.89 2.94 15.67
CA ALA A 184 11.40 1.93 16.58
C ALA A 184 10.24 1.09 17.12
N ALA A 185 10.50 -0.19 17.39
CA ALA A 185 9.50 -1.05 18.02
C ALA A 185 10.16 -2.06 18.96
N GLU A 186 9.44 -2.38 20.01
CA GLU A 186 9.77 -3.47 20.95
C GLU A 186 8.56 -4.39 21.05
N TYR A 187 8.80 -5.68 20.93
CA TYR A 187 7.86 -6.75 21.25
C TYR A 187 8.40 -7.54 22.42
N ARG A 188 7.55 -7.85 23.41
CA ARG A 188 7.84 -8.75 24.55
C ARG A 188 6.77 -9.81 24.63
N GLY A 189 7.17 -11.06 24.54
CA GLY A 189 6.27 -12.21 24.64
C GLY A 189 7.01 -13.46 25.09
N ASP A 190 6.29 -14.37 25.74
CA ASP A 190 6.87 -15.58 26.30
C ASP A 190 7.43 -16.52 25.22
N ALA A 191 6.76 -16.61 24.07
CA ALA A 191 7.18 -17.53 23.01
C ALA A 191 8.42 -17.07 22.24
N VAL A 192 8.63 -15.76 22.09
CA VAL A 192 9.70 -15.18 21.25
C VAL A 192 10.71 -14.33 22.04
N GLY A 193 10.45 -14.09 23.32
CA GLY A 193 11.24 -13.20 24.16
C GLY A 193 11.09 -11.74 23.74
N THR A 194 12.10 -10.92 24.08
CA THR A 194 12.12 -9.51 23.71
C THR A 194 12.80 -9.32 22.38
N LYS A 195 12.13 -8.61 21.47
CA LYS A 195 12.66 -8.19 20.15
C LYS A 195 12.60 -6.68 20.08
N ARG A 196 13.73 -6.02 19.77
CA ARG A 196 13.82 -4.57 19.55
C ARG A 196 14.36 -4.29 18.17
N VAL A 197 13.74 -3.37 17.47
CA VAL A 197 14.16 -2.96 16.14
C VAL A 197 14.09 -1.45 16.00
N PHE A 198 15.03 -0.93 15.21
CA PHE A 198 15.19 0.49 14.95
C PHE A 198 15.31 0.70 13.45
N ARG A 199 14.58 1.67 12.92
CA ARG A 199 14.65 2.06 11.52
C ARG A 199 15.90 2.90 11.27
N TRP A 200 16.68 2.51 10.28
CA TRP A 200 17.95 3.16 9.95
C TRP A 200 18.08 3.30 8.43
N GLN A 201 18.64 4.43 8.00
CA GLN A 201 18.98 4.65 6.59
C GLN A 201 20.39 4.15 6.30
N LEU A 202 20.50 3.26 5.32
CA LEU A 202 21.78 2.76 4.83
C LEU A 202 22.52 3.83 3.99
N PRO A 203 23.83 3.66 3.76
CA PRO A 203 24.62 4.62 2.96
C PRO A 203 24.15 4.79 1.52
N ASP A 204 23.49 3.76 0.96
CA ASP A 204 22.87 3.76 -0.38
C ASP A 204 21.52 4.48 -0.43
N GLY A 205 21.05 4.99 0.71
CA GLY A 205 19.77 5.69 0.85
C GLY A 205 18.58 4.78 1.19
N GLU A 206 18.74 3.46 1.12
CA GLU A 206 17.70 2.51 1.47
C GLU A 206 17.44 2.47 2.98
N TRP A 207 16.18 2.27 3.36
CA TRP A 207 15.78 2.16 4.76
C TRP A 207 15.59 0.69 5.16
N SER A 208 16.13 0.32 6.33
CA SER A 208 15.99 -1.02 6.87
C SER A 208 15.86 -0.99 8.39
N TYR A 209 15.53 -2.14 8.97
CA TYR A 209 15.42 -2.31 10.42
C TYR A 209 16.62 -3.08 10.97
N PHE A 210 17.12 -2.61 12.10
CA PHE A 210 18.27 -3.19 12.79
C PHE A 210 17.94 -3.41 14.26
N GLN A 211 18.59 -4.40 14.86
CA GLN A 211 18.50 -4.66 16.30
C GLN A 211 19.40 -3.68 17.08
N GLU A 212 19.30 -3.70 18.40
CA GLU A 212 20.05 -2.84 19.30
C GLU A 212 21.58 -3.02 19.18
N ASP A 213 22.02 -4.23 18.84
CA ASP A 213 23.42 -4.58 18.60
C ASP A 213 23.94 -4.22 17.19
N GLY A 214 23.11 -3.56 16.38
CA GLY A 214 23.42 -3.20 15.00
C GLY A 214 23.27 -4.33 14.00
N THR A 215 22.87 -5.54 14.40
CA THR A 215 22.58 -6.60 13.45
C THR A 215 21.28 -6.33 12.70
N SER A 216 21.22 -6.72 11.42
CA SER A 216 20.02 -6.54 10.62
C SER A 216 18.84 -7.31 11.20
N ALA A 217 17.68 -6.69 11.32
CA ALA A 217 16.43 -7.39 11.62
C ALA A 217 16.01 -8.31 10.47
N ARG A 218 16.39 -7.98 9.23
CA ARG A 218 16.11 -8.78 8.04
C ARG A 218 16.88 -10.10 8.11
N LYS A 219 16.17 -11.21 7.91
CA LYS A 219 16.75 -12.56 7.75
C LYS A 219 16.62 -12.99 6.29
N ALA A 220 17.42 -14.02 5.93
CA ALA A 220 17.37 -14.59 4.60
C ALA A 220 15.96 -15.06 4.20
N PHE A 221 15.13 -15.46 5.17
CA PHE A 221 13.74 -15.86 4.97
C PHE A 221 12.80 -15.20 5.98
N LEU A 222 11.58 -14.88 5.52
CA LEU A 222 10.45 -14.55 6.39
C LEU A 222 10.03 -15.77 7.19
N LYS A 223 9.41 -15.56 8.33
CA LYS A 223 8.86 -16.63 9.16
C LYS A 223 7.59 -17.24 8.55
N SER A 224 6.77 -16.44 7.85
CA SER A 224 5.54 -16.87 7.18
C SER A 224 5.43 -16.27 5.77
N PRO A 225 4.84 -16.99 4.80
CA PRO A 225 4.53 -16.47 3.47
C PRO A 225 3.27 -15.57 3.46
N LEU A 226 2.55 -15.48 4.57
CA LEU A 226 1.36 -14.67 4.75
C LEU A 226 1.55 -13.70 5.91
N LYS A 227 0.92 -12.55 5.81
CA LYS A 227 1.03 -11.51 6.85
C LYS A 227 0.34 -11.94 8.15
N PHE A 228 -0.85 -12.50 8.00
CA PHE A 228 -1.65 -13.07 9.08
C PHE A 228 -2.27 -14.37 8.58
N ALA A 229 -1.87 -15.51 9.15
CA ALA A 229 -2.47 -16.78 8.76
C ALA A 229 -2.32 -17.82 9.87
N HIS A 230 -3.42 -18.49 10.19
CA HIS A 230 -3.43 -19.59 11.16
C HIS A 230 -2.95 -20.88 10.50
N VAL A 231 -2.02 -21.59 11.15
CA VAL A 231 -1.58 -22.93 10.73
C VAL A 231 -2.67 -23.93 11.05
N THR A 232 -3.30 -24.48 10.02
CA THR A 232 -4.36 -25.51 10.15
C THR A 232 -3.80 -26.92 10.10
N SER A 233 -2.67 -27.12 9.40
CA SER A 233 -2.01 -28.43 9.36
C SER A 233 -0.49 -28.28 9.33
N ARG A 234 0.19 -29.00 10.22
CA ARG A 234 1.65 -28.95 10.36
C ARG A 234 2.34 -29.94 9.43
N PHE A 235 3.61 -29.74 9.18
CA PHE A 235 4.52 -30.67 8.49
C PHE A 235 4.66 -31.97 9.29
N GLY A 236 4.69 -33.12 8.60
CA GLY A 236 4.98 -34.44 9.18
C GLY A 236 3.95 -35.49 8.84
N MET A 237 4.06 -36.65 9.50
CA MET A 237 3.12 -37.76 9.30
C MET A 237 1.80 -37.44 9.97
N ARG A 238 0.69 -37.64 9.24
CA ARG A 238 -0.66 -37.53 9.77
C ARG A 238 -1.50 -38.76 9.42
N PHE A 239 -2.33 -39.19 10.33
CA PHE A 239 -3.27 -40.27 10.09
C PHE A 239 -4.39 -39.78 9.17
N HIS A 240 -4.65 -40.53 8.09
CA HIS A 240 -5.73 -40.21 7.18
C HIS A 240 -7.00 -40.96 7.64
N PRO A 241 -8.01 -40.28 8.19
CA PRO A 241 -9.09 -40.96 8.92
C PRO A 241 -9.99 -41.88 8.03
N VAL A 242 -10.03 -41.61 6.72
CA VAL A 242 -10.82 -42.40 5.78
C VAL A 242 -10.07 -43.57 5.17
N LEU A 243 -8.76 -43.42 5.00
CA LEU A 243 -7.90 -44.40 4.34
C LEU A 243 -7.05 -45.21 5.33
N GLU A 244 -7.16 -44.91 6.62
CA GLU A 244 -6.52 -45.58 7.76
C GLU A 244 -5.02 -45.82 7.62
N TYR A 245 -4.30 -44.92 6.87
CA TYR A 245 -2.85 -44.97 6.78
C TYR A 245 -2.20 -43.65 7.14
N LEU A 246 -0.95 -43.72 7.51
CA LEU A 246 -0.11 -42.57 7.77
C LEU A 246 0.33 -41.92 6.44
N LYS A 247 -0.06 -40.68 6.23
CA LYS A 247 0.31 -39.90 5.05
C LYS A 247 1.26 -38.76 5.42
N ALA A 248 2.36 -38.65 4.68
CA ALA A 248 3.28 -37.54 4.84
C ALA A 248 2.67 -36.24 4.33
N HIS A 249 2.64 -35.23 5.18
CA HIS A 249 2.35 -33.84 4.82
C HIS A 249 3.65 -33.09 4.63
N GLN A 250 4.01 -32.80 3.37
CA GLN A 250 5.30 -32.25 2.98
C GLN A 250 5.32 -30.71 2.97
N GLY A 251 4.45 -30.09 3.77
CA GLY A 251 4.34 -28.65 3.90
C GLY A 251 3.60 -28.25 5.16
N VAL A 252 3.20 -27.00 5.20
CA VAL A 252 2.34 -26.39 6.24
C VAL A 252 1.15 -25.79 5.55
N ASP A 253 -0.06 -26.08 6.05
CA ASP A 253 -1.26 -25.46 5.54
C ASP A 253 -1.65 -24.26 6.42
N TYR A 254 -1.87 -23.14 5.78
CA TYR A 254 -2.32 -21.90 6.39
C TYR A 254 -3.78 -21.62 5.98
N ALA A 255 -4.67 -21.44 6.94
CA ALA A 255 -6.01 -20.92 6.65
C ALA A 255 -5.89 -19.53 6.02
N ALA A 256 -6.42 -19.38 4.83
CA ALA A 256 -6.38 -18.10 4.12
C ALA A 256 -7.61 -17.99 3.21
N ALA A 257 -8.33 -16.89 3.30
CA ALA A 257 -9.43 -16.59 2.40
C ALA A 257 -8.91 -16.50 0.96
N VAL A 258 -9.74 -16.86 -0.01
CA VAL A 258 -9.39 -16.72 -1.43
C VAL A 258 -9.04 -15.27 -1.72
N GLY A 259 -7.90 -15.04 -2.39
CA GLY A 259 -7.42 -13.70 -2.72
C GLY A 259 -6.50 -13.06 -1.68
N THR A 260 -6.15 -13.77 -0.58
CA THR A 260 -5.13 -13.28 0.36
C THR A 260 -3.77 -13.22 -0.34
N PRO A 261 -3.05 -12.08 -0.29
CA PRO A 261 -1.73 -11.94 -0.89
C PRO A 261 -0.73 -12.93 -0.29
N VAL A 262 0.00 -13.65 -1.16
CA VAL A 262 1.06 -14.60 -0.80
C VAL A 262 2.41 -14.00 -1.18
N TRP A 263 3.32 -13.93 -0.23
CA TRP A 263 4.66 -13.37 -0.41
C TRP A 263 5.71 -14.43 -0.71
N SER A 264 6.70 -14.09 -1.54
CA SER A 264 7.95 -14.82 -1.53
C SER A 264 8.63 -14.64 -0.18
N VAL A 265 8.96 -15.75 0.48
CA VAL A 265 9.62 -15.70 1.80
C VAL A 265 11.08 -15.28 1.72
N ALA A 266 11.69 -15.29 0.54
CA ALA A 266 13.08 -14.87 0.31
C ALA A 266 13.27 -14.41 -1.14
N ASP A 267 14.38 -13.71 -1.41
CA ASP A 267 14.82 -13.40 -2.76
C ASP A 267 15.09 -14.71 -3.53
N GLY A 268 14.73 -14.77 -4.81
CA GLY A 268 14.93 -15.99 -5.60
C GLY A 268 14.54 -15.89 -7.06
N THR A 269 14.54 -17.04 -7.72
CA THR A 269 14.10 -17.19 -9.11
C THR A 269 12.96 -18.19 -9.17
N VAL A 270 11.88 -17.83 -9.82
CA VAL A 270 10.70 -18.68 -10.02
C VAL A 270 11.09 -19.87 -10.90
N THR A 271 10.91 -21.08 -10.38
CA THR A 271 11.14 -22.33 -11.13
C THR A 271 9.86 -22.86 -11.74
N VAL A 272 8.72 -22.67 -11.06
CA VAL A 272 7.39 -23.08 -11.50
C VAL A 272 6.44 -21.92 -11.32
N ALA A 273 5.64 -21.59 -12.32
CA ALA A 273 4.43 -20.76 -12.23
C ALA A 273 3.40 -21.34 -13.19
N GLY A 274 2.54 -22.21 -12.69
CA GLY A 274 1.59 -22.95 -13.51
C GLY A 274 0.72 -23.91 -12.71
N ASN A 275 -0.22 -24.58 -13.37
CA ASN A 275 -1.04 -25.61 -12.76
C ASN A 275 -0.24 -26.92 -12.66
N THR A 276 -0.15 -27.50 -11.46
CA THR A 276 0.59 -28.73 -11.17
C THR A 276 -0.35 -29.90 -10.83
N GLY A 277 -1.59 -29.90 -11.37
CA GLY A 277 -2.57 -30.95 -11.14
C GLY A 277 -3.09 -30.93 -9.70
N ALA A 278 -2.69 -31.89 -8.87
CA ALA A 278 -3.12 -31.97 -7.47
C ALA A 278 -2.74 -30.73 -6.65
N GLY A 279 -1.63 -30.06 -6.96
CA GLY A 279 -1.22 -28.81 -6.30
C GLY A 279 -2.00 -27.57 -6.76
N GLY A 280 -2.81 -27.71 -7.83
CA GLY A 280 -3.51 -26.56 -8.43
C GLY A 280 -2.52 -25.53 -8.98
N ASN A 281 -2.92 -24.28 -8.99
CA ASN A 281 -2.04 -23.18 -9.38
C ASN A 281 -0.91 -23.05 -8.34
N THR A 282 0.31 -23.20 -8.81
CA THR A 282 1.51 -23.32 -7.98
C THR A 282 2.56 -22.33 -8.43
N VAL A 283 3.24 -21.71 -7.47
CA VAL A 283 4.50 -20.99 -7.68
C VAL A 283 5.58 -21.66 -6.86
N CYS A 284 6.71 -22.02 -7.48
CA CYS A 284 7.91 -22.45 -6.75
C CYS A 284 9.05 -21.47 -7.02
N VAL A 285 9.82 -21.18 -5.98
CA VAL A 285 10.94 -20.23 -6.02
C VAL A 285 12.18 -20.91 -5.50
N ARG A 286 13.25 -20.90 -6.30
CA ARG A 286 14.59 -21.35 -5.90
C ARG A 286 15.34 -20.19 -5.29
N HIS A 287 15.85 -20.41 -4.09
CA HIS A 287 16.61 -19.47 -3.30
C HIS A 287 18.10 -19.84 -3.24
N ARG A 288 18.88 -19.00 -2.58
CA ARG A 288 20.29 -19.33 -2.27
C ARG A 288 20.39 -20.50 -1.29
N ASN A 289 21.58 -21.09 -1.18
CA ASN A 289 21.92 -22.13 -0.20
C ASN A 289 21.08 -23.42 -0.32
N GLY A 290 20.64 -23.75 -1.55
CA GLY A 290 19.93 -25.00 -1.85
C GLY A 290 18.47 -25.04 -1.38
N PHE A 291 17.90 -23.91 -0.99
CA PHE A 291 16.48 -23.82 -0.63
C PHE A 291 15.59 -23.65 -1.85
N GLU A 292 14.43 -24.28 -1.81
CA GLU A 292 13.30 -24.04 -2.71
C GLU A 292 12.01 -23.96 -1.88
N THR A 293 11.14 -23.02 -2.21
CA THR A 293 9.82 -22.91 -1.59
C THR A 293 8.73 -23.00 -2.63
N CYS A 294 7.64 -23.69 -2.31
CA CYS A 294 6.48 -23.84 -3.18
C CYS A 294 5.21 -23.38 -2.46
N TYR A 295 4.36 -22.68 -3.21
CA TYR A 295 3.12 -22.06 -2.78
C TYR A 295 2.01 -22.63 -3.67
N LEU A 296 1.14 -23.45 -3.09
CA LEU A 296 0.15 -24.24 -3.84
C LEU A 296 -1.28 -23.76 -3.56
N HIS A 297 -2.21 -24.27 -4.35
CA HIS A 297 -3.66 -23.99 -4.29
C HIS A 297 -4.01 -22.52 -4.54
N LEU A 298 -3.16 -21.77 -5.28
CA LEU A 298 -3.36 -20.35 -5.54
C LEU A 298 -4.60 -20.09 -6.42
N SER A 299 -5.28 -18.98 -6.20
CA SER A 299 -6.36 -18.48 -7.07
C SER A 299 -5.80 -17.82 -8.33
N SER A 300 -4.68 -17.10 -8.20
CA SER A 300 -4.02 -16.41 -9.30
C SER A 300 -2.55 -16.14 -8.97
N TYR A 301 -1.76 -15.82 -10.01
CA TYR A 301 -0.36 -15.46 -9.87
C TYR A 301 -0.19 -13.96 -9.64
N GLY A 302 0.93 -13.56 -9.03
CA GLY A 302 1.31 -12.16 -8.89
C GLY A 302 1.67 -11.52 -10.23
N ALA A 303 1.59 -10.20 -10.29
CA ALA A 303 1.93 -9.45 -11.50
C ALA A 303 3.39 -9.72 -11.92
N GLY A 304 3.61 -10.13 -13.18
CA GLY A 304 4.92 -10.43 -13.74
C GLY A 304 5.57 -11.73 -13.25
N VAL A 305 4.89 -12.55 -12.45
CA VAL A 305 5.39 -13.83 -11.94
C VAL A 305 5.21 -14.93 -12.99
N ARG A 306 6.34 -15.44 -13.49
CA ARG A 306 6.41 -16.51 -14.49
C ARG A 306 7.70 -17.30 -14.29
N GLY A 307 7.80 -18.51 -14.86
CA GLY A 307 9.03 -19.29 -14.83
C GLY A 307 10.24 -18.48 -15.30
N GLY A 308 11.32 -18.51 -14.56
CA GLY A 308 12.54 -17.74 -14.81
C GLY A 308 12.54 -16.30 -14.26
N SER A 309 11.40 -15.73 -13.82
CA SER A 309 11.40 -14.38 -13.25
C SER A 309 12.10 -14.33 -11.89
N ARG A 310 12.83 -13.23 -11.62
CA ARG A 310 13.36 -12.93 -10.29
C ARG A 310 12.27 -12.35 -9.42
N VAL A 311 12.24 -12.74 -8.16
CA VAL A 311 11.34 -12.21 -7.14
C VAL A 311 12.13 -11.79 -5.91
N ALA A 312 11.70 -10.68 -5.31
CA ALA A 312 12.27 -10.20 -4.06
C ALA A 312 11.50 -10.77 -2.86
N GLN A 313 12.15 -10.82 -1.70
CA GLN A 313 11.50 -11.11 -0.43
C GLN A 313 10.35 -10.11 -0.18
N LYS A 314 9.20 -10.59 0.32
CA LYS A 314 7.94 -9.82 0.46
C LYS A 314 7.23 -9.44 -0.84
N GLN A 315 7.79 -9.74 -2.00
CA GLN A 315 7.04 -9.56 -3.24
C GLN A 315 5.81 -10.46 -3.27
N VAL A 316 4.64 -9.92 -3.66
CA VAL A 316 3.43 -10.73 -3.87
C VAL A 316 3.64 -11.59 -5.12
N ILE A 317 3.70 -12.91 -4.93
CA ILE A 317 3.92 -13.90 -5.99
C ILE A 317 2.65 -14.61 -6.43
N GLY A 318 1.57 -14.45 -5.68
CA GLY A 318 0.26 -15.02 -5.97
C GLY A 318 -0.74 -14.66 -4.90
N TYR A 319 -1.92 -15.23 -5.04
CA TYR A 319 -3.01 -15.04 -4.10
C TYR A 319 -3.54 -16.41 -3.68
N SER A 320 -3.82 -16.62 -2.40
CA SER A 320 -4.37 -17.87 -1.88
C SER A 320 -5.70 -18.24 -2.58
N GLY A 321 -5.99 -19.51 -2.63
CA GLY A 321 -7.15 -19.99 -3.35
C GLY A 321 -7.66 -21.33 -2.85
N ASN A 322 -8.28 -22.08 -3.78
CA ASN A 322 -8.87 -23.39 -3.55
C ASN A 322 -8.74 -24.24 -4.83
N THR A 323 -7.61 -24.13 -5.56
CA THR A 323 -7.38 -24.85 -6.82
C THR A 323 -6.66 -26.18 -6.60
N GLY A 324 -6.85 -27.14 -7.50
CA GLY A 324 -6.31 -28.49 -7.35
C GLY A 324 -7.05 -29.35 -6.34
N ARG A 325 -6.34 -30.30 -5.69
CA ARG A 325 -6.93 -31.21 -4.72
C ARG A 325 -6.91 -30.62 -3.31
N THR A 326 -7.97 -29.99 -2.88
CA THR A 326 -8.12 -29.30 -1.60
C THR A 326 -9.54 -29.49 -1.04
N THR A 327 -9.70 -29.38 0.26
CA THR A 327 -11.00 -29.46 0.95
C THR A 327 -11.62 -28.10 1.26
N GLY A 328 -10.88 -27.01 1.06
CA GLY A 328 -11.33 -25.64 1.32
C GLY A 328 -10.22 -24.62 1.08
N PRO A 329 -10.55 -23.31 1.10
CA PRO A 329 -9.59 -22.25 0.88
C PRO A 329 -8.43 -22.29 1.88
N HIS A 330 -7.20 -22.41 1.39
CA HIS A 330 -5.98 -22.38 2.19
C HIS A 330 -4.75 -22.13 1.31
N LEU A 331 -3.61 -21.86 1.93
CA LEU A 331 -2.30 -21.89 1.29
C LEU A 331 -1.54 -23.12 1.79
N HIS A 332 -1.13 -24.00 0.89
CA HIS A 332 -0.14 -25.03 1.20
C HIS A 332 1.25 -24.48 0.90
N PHE A 333 2.09 -24.41 1.92
CA PHE A 333 3.47 -23.90 1.85
C PHE A 333 4.47 -25.03 2.11
N ALA A 334 5.26 -25.36 1.11
CA ALA A 334 6.28 -26.38 1.20
C ALA A 334 7.69 -25.77 1.08
N MET A 335 8.65 -26.34 1.80
CA MET A 335 10.05 -25.95 1.73
C MET A 335 10.92 -27.19 1.51
N LYS A 336 11.88 -27.06 0.61
CA LYS A 336 12.93 -28.05 0.39
C LYS A 336 14.29 -27.45 0.67
N ARG A 337 15.21 -28.29 1.13
CA ARG A 337 16.63 -27.98 1.22
C ARG A 337 17.41 -29.10 0.53
N ASN A 338 18.20 -28.77 -0.49
CA ASN A 338 18.92 -29.72 -1.32
C ASN A 338 18.02 -30.85 -1.87
N GLY A 339 16.81 -30.52 -2.30
CA GLY A 339 15.83 -31.46 -2.84
C GLY A 339 14.93 -32.17 -1.82
N ALA A 340 15.32 -32.26 -0.55
CA ALA A 340 14.53 -32.89 0.51
C ALA A 340 13.56 -31.94 1.17
N PHE A 341 12.32 -32.38 1.42
CA PHE A 341 11.33 -31.61 2.17
C PHE A 341 11.75 -31.42 3.62
N VAL A 342 11.66 -30.21 4.10
CA VAL A 342 11.96 -29.82 5.48
C VAL A 342 10.80 -29.07 6.10
N ASN A 343 10.66 -29.17 7.43
CA ASN A 343 9.63 -28.41 8.15
C ASN A 343 9.94 -26.91 8.11
N PRO A 344 9.12 -26.08 7.44
CA PRO A 344 9.39 -24.63 7.35
C PRO A 344 9.41 -23.93 8.70
N LEU A 345 8.59 -24.38 9.66
CA LEU A 345 8.43 -23.74 10.97
C LEU A 345 9.66 -23.92 11.87
N ASN A 346 10.48 -24.94 11.62
CA ASN A 346 11.65 -25.28 12.45
C ASN A 346 12.96 -24.74 11.87
N GLN A 347 12.94 -24.08 10.70
CA GLN A 347 14.18 -23.58 10.08
C GLN A 347 14.67 -22.32 10.79
N LYS A 348 15.99 -22.32 11.09
CA LYS A 348 16.71 -21.14 11.58
C LYS A 348 17.49 -20.53 10.43
N PHE A 349 17.20 -19.30 10.10
CA PHE A 349 17.84 -18.58 9.00
C PHE A 349 18.83 -17.54 9.51
N PRO A 350 19.98 -17.37 8.84
CA PRO A 350 20.92 -16.31 9.19
C PRO A 350 20.30 -14.93 8.92
N ARG A 351 20.75 -13.92 9.66
CA ARG A 351 20.41 -12.52 9.40
C ARG A 351 21.15 -12.01 8.17
N SER A 352 20.64 -10.96 7.57
CA SER A 352 21.35 -10.18 6.55
C SER A 352 22.54 -9.44 7.19
N GLU A 353 23.33 -8.77 6.36
CA GLU A 353 24.50 -8.03 6.84
C GLU A 353 24.15 -6.98 7.90
N PRO A 354 25.02 -6.76 8.89
CA PRO A 354 24.82 -5.73 9.92
C PRO A 354 24.99 -4.32 9.34
N VAL A 355 24.65 -3.31 10.14
CA VAL A 355 24.93 -1.91 9.79
C VAL A 355 26.42 -1.74 9.51
N PRO A 356 26.84 -1.10 8.39
CA PRO A 356 28.23 -0.77 8.16
C PRO A 356 28.82 0.03 9.32
N VAL A 357 30.00 -0.34 9.79
CA VAL A 357 30.63 0.25 10.99
C VAL A 357 30.93 1.75 10.82
N SER A 358 31.00 2.23 9.56
CA SER A 358 31.19 3.64 9.21
C SER A 358 29.94 4.52 9.43
N SER A 359 28.78 3.95 9.72
CA SER A 359 27.58 4.73 10.01
C SER A 359 27.64 5.26 11.45
N PRO A 360 27.46 6.57 11.70
CA PRO A 360 27.47 7.10 13.06
C PRO A 360 26.35 6.42 13.87
N ARG A 361 26.68 5.97 15.08
CA ARG A 361 25.68 5.42 16.01
C ARG A 361 24.52 6.40 16.14
N ALA A 362 23.29 5.91 15.94
CA ALA A 362 22.09 6.70 16.12
C ALA A 362 22.05 7.24 17.57
N SER A 363 22.25 8.52 17.72
CA SER A 363 21.88 9.20 18.95
C SER A 363 20.36 9.37 18.94
N PRO A 364 19.63 8.91 19.96
CA PRO A 364 18.21 9.20 20.06
C PRO A 364 18.04 10.71 20.28
N GLY A 365 17.57 11.44 19.26
CA GLY A 365 17.17 12.82 19.47
C GLY A 365 17.65 13.89 18.49
N ARG A 366 17.90 13.60 17.22
CA ARG A 366 17.97 14.68 16.24
C ARG A 366 16.58 14.91 15.63
N ARG A 367 15.96 16.02 16.05
CA ARG A 367 14.72 16.56 15.44
C ARG A 367 14.92 16.66 13.92
N ALA A 368 14.07 15.96 13.16
CA ALA A 368 13.95 16.20 11.74
C ALA A 368 13.57 17.67 11.54
N ARG A 369 14.45 18.44 10.89
CA ARG A 369 14.09 19.76 10.41
C ARG A 369 13.08 19.58 9.30
N SER A 370 11.90 20.12 9.50
CA SER A 370 10.90 20.29 8.45
C SER A 370 11.54 20.98 7.24
N PRO A 371 11.25 20.56 5.99
CA PRO A 371 11.65 21.32 4.83
C PRO A 371 10.97 22.70 4.91
N SER A 372 11.77 23.75 4.99
CA SER A 372 11.35 25.14 4.96
C SER A 372 10.57 25.42 3.68
N ALA A 373 9.40 26.03 3.85
CA ALA A 373 8.59 26.56 2.76
C ALA A 373 9.40 27.51 1.86
N PRO A 374 9.12 27.57 0.54
CA PRO A 374 9.81 28.47 -0.36
C PRO A 374 9.51 29.93 0.01
N ALA A 375 10.55 30.71 0.18
CA ALA A 375 10.51 32.14 0.47
C ALA A 375 9.70 32.88 -0.63
N ARG A 376 8.68 33.61 -0.22
CA ARG A 376 8.00 34.60 -1.05
C ARG A 376 9.00 35.62 -1.56
N ALA A 377 9.18 35.69 -2.87
CA ALA A 377 9.88 36.77 -3.55
C ALA A 377 9.13 38.09 -3.31
N ARG A 378 9.73 38.98 -2.50
CA ARG A 378 9.34 40.37 -2.44
C ARG A 378 9.95 41.08 -3.64
N GLY A 379 9.07 41.63 -4.49
CA GLY A 379 9.47 42.53 -5.57
C GLY A 379 10.19 43.73 -5.06
N ARG A 380 11.30 44.10 -5.74
CA ARG A 380 11.96 45.38 -5.64
C ARG A 380 12.02 46.00 -7.02
N ALA A 381 11.28 47.08 -7.15
CA ALA A 381 11.24 47.91 -8.32
C ALA A 381 12.55 48.74 -8.44
N GLY A 382 13.01 48.90 -9.67
CA GLY A 382 13.44 50.14 -10.22
C GLY A 382 14.88 50.57 -10.12
N ARG A 383 15.39 50.81 -11.28
CA ARG A 383 16.27 51.86 -11.85
C ARG A 383 17.60 51.33 -12.35
N GLY A 384 17.78 51.26 -13.66
CA GLY A 384 18.25 52.31 -14.54
C GLY A 384 19.76 52.33 -14.61
N GLY A 385 20.38 52.05 -15.77
CA GLY A 385 21.80 52.33 -15.98
C GLY A 385 22.37 51.56 -17.17
N ALA A 386 22.39 52.22 -18.32
CA ALA A 386 23.01 51.80 -19.57
C ALA A 386 24.56 51.79 -19.50
N ARG A 387 25.15 50.94 -20.36
CA ARG A 387 26.31 51.14 -21.26
C ARG A 387 27.10 49.85 -21.44
N SER A 388 27.11 49.37 -22.59
CA SER A 388 28.02 49.55 -23.76
C SER A 388 29.13 48.50 -23.82
N SER A 389 29.06 47.75 -24.88
CA SER A 389 30.05 47.52 -25.94
C SER A 389 31.05 46.37 -25.84
N ARG A 390 31.02 45.67 -26.95
CA ARG A 390 32.09 45.07 -27.79
C ARG A 390 32.44 43.61 -27.56
N ARG A 391 32.07 42.87 -28.60
CA ARG A 391 32.86 42.27 -29.73
C ARG A 391 33.76 41.12 -29.29
N ALA A 392 33.64 40.08 -29.87
CA ALA A 392 34.05 39.28 -31.05
C ALA A 392 34.35 37.89 -30.52
N GLY A 393 34.07 36.79 -31.16
CA GLY A 393 34.09 36.40 -32.50
C GLY A 393 34.62 34.99 -32.59
N ALA A 394 34.08 34.25 -33.49
CA ALA A 394 34.67 33.10 -34.16
C ALA A 394 34.32 31.68 -33.64
N THR A 395 33.38 31.07 -34.33
CA THR A 395 33.40 29.66 -34.80
C THR A 395 34.65 29.38 -35.66
N PRO A 396 35.09 28.11 -35.92
CA PRO A 396 34.29 27.09 -36.52
C PRO A 396 34.62 25.61 -36.10
N SER A 397 33.72 24.74 -36.43
CA SER A 397 33.90 23.30 -36.70
C SER A 397 34.83 23.06 -37.92
N PRO A 398 35.42 21.87 -38.21
CA PRO A 398 34.70 20.64 -38.42
C PRO A 398 35.46 19.29 -38.17
N ASP A 399 34.70 18.21 -38.11
CA ASP A 399 34.83 16.98 -38.92
C ASP A 399 35.94 15.94 -38.63
N ARG A 400 35.47 14.71 -38.69
CA ARG A 400 35.99 13.41 -39.16
C ARG A 400 36.08 12.33 -38.07
N ARG A 401 35.11 11.39 -38.12
CA ARG A 401 35.11 10.08 -38.81
C ARG A 401 36.03 9.01 -38.23
N ARG A 402 35.36 7.86 -38.00
CA ARG A 402 35.78 6.45 -38.09
C ARG A 402 36.66 5.92 -36.97
N SER A 403 36.26 4.89 -36.27
CA SER A 403 36.04 3.47 -36.69
C SER A 403 35.17 2.75 -35.67
#